data_1548615eb28a47917652d255bf4656cc
#
_entry.id   1548615eb28a47917652d255bf4656cc
#
_cell.length_a   1.000
_cell.length_b   1.000
_cell.length_c   1.000
_cell.angle_alpha   90.00
_cell.angle_beta   90.00
_cell.angle_gamma   90.00
#
_symmetry.space_group_name_H-M   'P 1'
#
loop_
_entity.id
_entity.type
_entity.pdbx_description
1 polymer ?
#
loop_
_entity_poly.entity_id
_entity_poly.type
_entity_poly.pdbx_seq_one_letter_code
_entity_poly.pdbx_strand_id
1 'polypeptide(L)'
;MCIRDSFHSVTNSDNPAPGRCITFDMGQVAKVSRFKMWQRRGDANVWTYTHNNLKKYVIYGCTELTDEMYNSGQEKDGIMYPTFEGWTKIMDVECYKPSGQDNPNITNEDIEYIQNGDEHEVPIEAPNFRYVRILMLETWSGGTYAQIGEMTFWGQPATE
;
A
#
# COMPACT_ATOMS: atom_id res chain seq x y z
N MET A 1 -6.10 10.08 8.49
CA MET A 1 -4.88 10.67 7.90
C MET A 1 -4.94 10.46 6.40
N CYS A 2 -4.68 11.48 5.63
CA CYS A 2 -4.70 11.42 4.18
C CYS A 2 -3.28 11.69 3.66
N ILE A 3 -2.74 10.80 2.85
CA ILE A 3 -1.50 11.04 2.10
C ILE A 3 -1.93 11.73 0.82
N ARG A 4 -1.76 13.05 0.72
CA ARG A 4 -2.22 13.83 -0.43
C ARG A 4 -1.25 13.86 -1.61
N ASP A 5 -0.02 13.44 -1.39
CA ASP A 5 1.00 13.43 -2.44
C ASP A 5 1.23 12.01 -2.95
N SER A 6 1.31 11.87 -4.25
CA SER A 6 1.57 10.56 -4.87
C SER A 6 2.94 10.03 -4.47
N PHE A 7 2.97 8.82 -3.95
CA PHE A 7 4.20 8.10 -3.68
C PHE A 7 4.69 7.39 -4.95
N HIS A 8 6.00 7.48 -5.17
CA HIS A 8 6.69 6.78 -6.23
C HIS A 8 7.99 6.21 -5.65
N SER A 9 8.11 4.88 -5.62
CA SER A 9 9.35 4.26 -5.16
C SER A 9 10.49 4.52 -6.15
N VAL A 10 11.71 4.53 -5.66
CA VAL A 10 12.90 4.73 -6.50
C VAL A 10 12.95 3.65 -7.59
N THR A 11 13.18 4.07 -8.82
CA THR A 11 13.47 3.16 -9.91
C THR A 11 14.90 2.65 -9.74
N ASN A 12 15.03 1.39 -9.40
CA ASN A 12 16.32 0.71 -9.45
C ASN A 12 16.08 -0.63 -10.17
N SER A 13 16.76 -0.84 -11.27
CA SER A 13 16.67 -2.08 -12.05
C SER A 13 17.05 -3.32 -11.23
N ASP A 14 17.89 -3.12 -10.22
CA ASP A 14 18.42 -4.20 -9.40
C ASP A 14 17.56 -4.52 -8.17
N ASN A 15 16.45 -3.77 -7.96
CA ASN A 15 15.55 -3.94 -6.82
C ASN A 15 14.10 -3.99 -7.28
N PRO A 16 13.57 -5.16 -7.62
CA PRO A 16 12.20 -5.32 -8.09
C PRO A 16 11.17 -4.89 -7.03
N ALA A 17 9.99 -4.46 -7.47
CA ALA A 17 8.91 -4.00 -6.59
C ALA A 17 8.53 -5.00 -5.48
N PRO A 18 8.51 -6.32 -5.71
CA PRO A 18 8.38 -7.29 -4.62
C PRO A 18 9.45 -7.09 -3.56
N GLY A 19 9.02 -6.94 -2.30
CA GLY A 19 9.89 -6.69 -1.16
C GLY A 19 10.11 -5.21 -0.80
N ARG A 20 9.68 -4.25 -1.62
CA ARG A 20 9.73 -2.83 -1.26
C ARG A 20 8.64 -2.46 -0.27
N CYS A 21 8.98 -1.54 0.61
CA CYS A 21 8.05 -1.02 1.61
C CYS A 21 7.98 0.50 1.60
N ILE A 22 6.83 1.01 2.00
CA ILE A 22 6.67 2.37 2.50
C ILE A 22 6.15 2.31 3.93
N THR A 23 6.68 3.16 4.79
CA THR A 23 6.25 3.30 6.19
C THR A 23 5.80 4.72 6.45
N PHE A 24 4.68 4.88 7.13
CA PHE A 24 4.17 6.19 7.53
C PHE A 24 3.50 6.14 8.92
N ASP A 25 3.41 7.31 9.55
CA ASP A 25 2.82 7.54 10.86
C ASP A 25 1.43 8.15 10.71
N MET A 26 0.41 7.52 11.28
CA MET A 26 -0.96 8.07 11.32
C MET A 26 -1.13 9.16 12.38
N GLY A 27 -0.11 9.42 13.20
CA GLY A 27 -0.09 10.45 14.23
C GLY A 27 -0.67 10.02 15.57
N GLN A 28 -1.46 8.96 15.62
CA GLN A 28 -2.07 8.42 16.85
C GLN A 28 -2.35 6.93 16.70
N VAL A 29 -2.40 6.24 17.84
CA VAL A 29 -2.85 4.84 17.87
C VAL A 29 -4.36 4.81 17.61
N ALA A 30 -4.79 3.97 16.71
CA ALA A 30 -6.19 3.87 16.32
C ALA A 30 -6.63 2.42 16.07
N LYS A 31 -7.92 2.14 16.33
CA LYS A 31 -8.61 0.99 15.80
C LYS A 31 -9.10 1.34 14.40
N VAL A 32 -8.36 0.93 13.41
CA VAL A 32 -8.72 1.17 12.00
C VAL A 32 -9.81 0.18 11.60
N SER A 33 -10.87 0.68 10.96
CA SER A 33 -11.98 -0.13 10.47
C SER A 33 -11.96 -0.36 8.96
N ARG A 34 -11.45 0.58 8.21
CA ARG A 34 -11.34 0.51 6.75
C ARG A 34 -10.31 1.49 6.22
N PHE A 35 -9.89 1.28 4.98
CA PHE A 35 -9.07 2.24 4.25
C PHE A 35 -9.47 2.27 2.77
N LYS A 36 -9.05 3.32 2.09
CA LYS A 36 -9.11 3.43 0.62
C LYS A 36 -7.72 3.69 0.06
N MET A 37 -7.46 3.14 -1.10
CA MET A 37 -6.27 3.42 -1.89
C MET A 37 -6.68 3.96 -3.27
N TRP A 38 -6.06 5.07 -3.68
CA TRP A 38 -6.20 5.62 -5.03
C TRP A 38 -4.94 5.38 -5.83
N GLN A 39 -5.12 4.93 -7.06
CA GLN A 39 -4.02 4.80 -8.00
C GLN A 39 -3.56 6.17 -8.52
N ARG A 40 -2.31 6.28 -8.97
CA ARG A 40 -1.90 7.38 -9.84
C ARG A 40 -2.59 7.21 -11.18
N ARG A 41 -3.29 8.25 -11.62
CA ARG A 41 -4.14 8.16 -12.82
C ARG A 41 -3.46 8.71 -14.08
N GLY A 42 -2.53 9.64 -13.94
CA GLY A 42 -2.00 10.43 -15.05
C GLY A 42 -3.07 11.33 -15.68
N ASP A 43 -2.69 12.00 -16.74
CA ASP A 43 -3.64 12.78 -17.53
C ASP A 43 -4.63 11.84 -18.24
N ALA A 44 -5.91 12.24 -18.28
CA ALA A 44 -6.99 11.46 -18.86
C ALA A 44 -7.09 9.99 -18.39
N ASN A 45 -6.64 9.70 -17.18
CA ASN A 45 -6.67 8.35 -16.56
C ASN A 45 -5.83 7.28 -17.29
N VAL A 46 -4.86 7.66 -18.10
CA VAL A 46 -4.06 6.71 -18.91
C VAL A 46 -3.22 5.72 -18.10
N TRP A 47 -3.04 5.96 -16.78
CA TRP A 47 -2.28 5.07 -15.89
C TRP A 47 -3.16 4.18 -15.02
N THR A 48 -4.47 4.26 -15.15
CA THR A 48 -5.42 3.46 -14.38
C THR A 48 -5.24 1.97 -14.69
N TYR A 49 -5.11 1.14 -13.65
CA TYR A 49 -4.85 -0.31 -13.75
C TYR A 49 -3.69 -0.70 -14.68
N THR A 50 -2.70 0.15 -14.76
CA THR A 50 -1.51 -0.04 -15.59
C THR A 50 -0.31 0.60 -14.92
N HIS A 51 0.81 0.69 -15.63
CA HIS A 51 2.06 1.20 -15.12
C HIS A 51 2.44 0.47 -13.82
N ASN A 52 2.96 1.17 -12.86
CA ASN A 52 3.43 0.61 -11.61
C ASN A 52 2.46 0.87 -10.44
N ASN A 53 1.18 1.09 -10.74
CA ASN A 53 0.16 1.11 -9.70
C ASN A 53 0.09 -0.23 -8.98
N LEU A 54 -0.10 -0.21 -7.66
CA LEU A 54 -0.16 -1.41 -6.86
C LEU A 54 -1.35 -2.28 -7.25
N LYS A 55 -1.08 -3.58 -7.43
CA LYS A 55 -2.09 -4.63 -7.62
C LYS A 55 -2.24 -5.47 -6.36
N LYS A 56 -1.11 -5.97 -5.80
CA LYS A 56 -1.10 -6.74 -4.57
C LYS A 56 -0.11 -6.17 -3.58
N TYR A 57 -0.51 -6.12 -2.33
CA TYR A 57 0.32 -5.64 -1.23
C TYR A 57 -0.14 -6.19 0.11
N VAL A 58 0.70 -6.04 1.12
CA VAL A 58 0.38 -6.43 2.50
C VAL A 58 0.46 -5.20 3.39
N ILE A 59 -0.50 -5.05 4.29
CA ILE A 59 -0.47 -4.02 5.33
C ILE A 59 0.03 -4.64 6.63
N TYR A 60 1.04 -3.98 7.21
CA TYR A 60 1.55 -4.24 8.55
C TYR A 60 1.30 -3.01 9.43
N GLY A 61 1.12 -3.24 10.72
CA GLY A 61 0.92 -2.19 11.71
C GLY A 61 1.72 -2.44 12.97
N CYS A 62 2.09 -1.35 13.68
CA CYS A 62 2.61 -1.40 15.04
C CYS A 62 2.21 -0.13 15.80
N THR A 63 2.27 -0.17 17.13
CA THR A 63 1.96 0.98 17.99
C THR A 63 3.16 1.86 18.23
N GLU A 64 4.34 1.26 18.26
CA GLU A 64 5.62 1.93 18.47
C GLU A 64 6.56 1.60 17.31
N LEU A 65 7.34 2.57 16.88
CA LEU A 65 8.34 2.41 15.84
C LEU A 65 9.69 2.85 16.37
N THR A 66 10.61 1.90 16.49
CA THR A 66 12.00 2.19 16.84
C THR A 66 12.84 2.43 15.58
N ASP A 67 13.98 3.09 15.75
CA ASP A 67 14.93 3.27 14.64
C ASP A 67 15.41 1.93 14.08
N GLU A 68 15.53 0.92 14.93
CA GLU A 68 15.90 -0.44 14.53
C GLU A 68 14.81 -1.07 13.65
N MET A 69 13.55 -1.00 14.06
CA MET A 69 12.41 -1.49 13.26
C MET A 69 12.29 -0.76 11.92
N TYR A 70 12.57 0.54 11.91
CA TYR A 70 12.49 1.34 10.69
C TYR A 70 13.61 1.01 9.71
N ASN A 71 14.86 0.88 10.22
CA ASN A 71 16.07 0.66 9.44
C ASN A 71 16.42 -0.82 9.28
N SER A 72 15.73 -1.72 10.00
CA SER A 72 16.04 -3.13 9.94
C SER A 72 15.77 -3.69 8.55
N GLY A 73 16.76 -4.35 8.03
CA GLY A 73 16.71 -5.04 6.75
C GLY A 73 17.78 -6.10 6.68
N GLN A 74 17.56 -7.06 5.80
CA GLN A 74 18.60 -8.04 5.45
C GLN A 74 19.14 -7.66 4.08
N GLU A 75 20.44 -7.42 4.01
CA GLU A 75 21.13 -7.26 2.74
C GLU A 75 21.32 -8.63 2.08
N LYS A 76 20.86 -8.73 0.84
CA LYS A 76 21.10 -9.90 0.00
C LYS A 76 21.42 -9.39 -1.41
N ASP A 77 22.58 -9.78 -1.93
CA ASP A 77 23.05 -9.40 -3.26
C ASP A 77 23.08 -7.87 -3.48
N GLY A 78 23.46 -7.10 -2.44
CA GLY A 78 23.50 -5.64 -2.46
C GLY A 78 22.12 -4.96 -2.33
N ILE A 79 21.06 -5.72 -2.09
CA ILE A 79 19.69 -5.23 -1.93
C ILE A 79 19.27 -5.36 -0.47
N MET A 80 18.77 -4.27 0.10
CA MET A 80 18.21 -4.25 1.45
C MET A 80 16.75 -4.68 1.42
N TYR A 81 16.45 -5.85 2.01
CA TYR A 81 15.09 -6.34 2.20
C TYR A 81 14.59 -5.95 3.60
N PRO A 82 13.41 -5.35 3.72
CA PRO A 82 12.89 -4.98 5.03
C PRO A 82 12.60 -6.21 5.87
N THR A 83 12.86 -6.11 7.16
CA THR A 83 12.40 -7.09 8.16
C THR A 83 11.08 -6.62 8.76
N PHE A 84 10.33 -7.56 9.29
CA PHE A 84 9.03 -7.31 9.90
C PHE A 84 8.99 -7.69 11.38
N GLU A 85 10.15 -7.79 12.01
CA GLU A 85 10.24 -7.99 13.46
C GLU A 85 9.63 -6.78 14.18
N GLY A 86 8.72 -7.03 15.14
CA GLY A 86 7.96 -5.99 15.82
C GLY A 86 6.73 -5.49 15.06
N TRP A 87 6.54 -5.90 13.82
CA TRP A 87 5.36 -5.57 13.02
C TRP A 87 4.32 -6.68 13.06
N THR A 88 3.06 -6.32 13.17
CA THR A 88 1.93 -7.26 13.04
C THR A 88 1.35 -7.15 11.63
N LYS A 89 1.23 -8.29 10.95
CA LYS A 89 0.49 -8.35 9.68
C LYS A 89 -0.98 -8.08 9.94
N ILE A 90 -1.51 -7.09 9.27
CA ILE A 90 -2.92 -6.70 9.37
C ILE A 90 -3.75 -7.44 8.32
N MET A 91 -3.39 -7.35 7.04
CA MET A 91 -4.09 -8.05 5.97
C MET A 91 -3.31 -8.08 4.66
N ASP A 92 -3.66 -9.05 3.83
CA ASP A 92 -3.31 -9.07 2.40
C ASP A 92 -4.35 -8.29 1.62
N VAL A 93 -3.91 -7.56 0.59
CA VAL A 93 -4.78 -6.73 -0.24
C VAL A 93 -4.53 -7.02 -1.70
N GLU A 94 -5.60 -7.18 -2.46
CA GLU A 94 -5.59 -7.18 -3.92
C GLU A 94 -6.54 -6.08 -4.40
N CYS A 95 -6.02 -5.13 -5.18
CA CYS A 95 -6.78 -4.03 -5.74
C CYS A 95 -7.89 -4.58 -6.65
N TYR A 96 -9.13 -4.22 -6.38
CA TYR A 96 -10.28 -4.71 -7.14
C TYR A 96 -10.37 -4.01 -8.51
N LYS A 97 -10.71 -4.79 -9.53
CA LYS A 97 -10.99 -4.29 -10.88
C LYS A 97 -12.35 -4.83 -11.35
N PRO A 98 -13.36 -3.96 -11.50
CA PRO A 98 -14.73 -4.35 -11.86
C PRO A 98 -14.83 -5.22 -13.11
N SER A 99 -14.08 -4.92 -14.15
CA SER A 99 -14.08 -5.67 -15.41
C SER A 99 -13.36 -7.03 -15.31
N GLY A 100 -12.77 -7.35 -14.16
CA GLY A 100 -11.98 -8.56 -13.90
C GLY A 100 -10.49 -8.35 -13.93
N GLN A 101 -9.79 -9.04 -13.03
CA GLN A 101 -8.34 -8.91 -12.80
C GLN A 101 -7.50 -9.17 -14.04
N ASP A 102 -7.93 -10.12 -14.88
CA ASP A 102 -7.21 -10.55 -16.08
C ASP A 102 -7.68 -9.85 -17.36
N ASN A 103 -8.67 -8.97 -17.27
CA ASN A 103 -9.14 -8.21 -18.42
C ASN A 103 -8.08 -7.19 -18.85
N PRO A 104 -7.50 -7.28 -20.06
CA PRO A 104 -6.48 -6.34 -20.52
C PRO A 104 -7.05 -4.94 -20.82
N ASN A 105 -8.37 -4.83 -21.01
CA ASN A 105 -9.02 -3.57 -21.31
C ASN A 105 -9.41 -2.82 -20.03
N ILE A 106 -9.37 -1.49 -20.10
CA ILE A 106 -9.85 -0.62 -19.04
C ILE A 106 -11.22 -0.09 -19.45
N THR A 107 -12.23 -0.38 -18.65
CA THR A 107 -13.61 0.06 -18.90
C THR A 107 -13.93 1.37 -18.17
N ASN A 108 -15.04 2.01 -18.54
CA ASN A 108 -15.50 3.19 -17.81
C ASN A 108 -15.87 2.86 -16.36
N GLU A 109 -16.38 1.66 -16.11
CA GLU A 109 -16.68 1.18 -14.76
C GLU A 109 -15.41 1.03 -13.91
N ASP A 110 -14.32 0.52 -14.49
CA ASP A 110 -13.00 0.46 -13.84
C ASP A 110 -12.51 1.86 -13.44
N ILE A 111 -12.64 2.81 -14.36
CA ILE A 111 -12.22 4.20 -14.12
C ILE A 111 -13.07 4.82 -13.01
N GLU A 112 -14.39 4.67 -13.06
CA GLU A 112 -15.29 5.19 -12.04
C GLU A 112 -15.01 4.61 -10.68
N TYR A 113 -14.83 3.28 -10.60
CA TYR A 113 -14.50 2.59 -9.36
C TYR A 113 -13.23 3.15 -8.70
N ILE A 114 -12.12 3.19 -9.45
CA ILE A 114 -10.84 3.62 -8.87
C ILE A 114 -10.79 5.12 -8.59
N GLN A 115 -11.60 5.93 -9.25
CA GLN A 115 -11.77 7.34 -8.92
C GLN A 115 -12.43 7.54 -7.56
N ASN A 116 -13.30 6.61 -7.15
CA ASN A 116 -13.91 6.58 -5.83
C ASN A 116 -13.00 5.97 -4.77
N GLY A 117 -11.88 5.37 -5.18
CA GLY A 117 -10.90 4.70 -4.31
C GLY A 117 -11.25 3.23 -4.06
N ASP A 118 -10.23 2.39 -4.16
CA ASP A 118 -10.31 0.96 -3.84
C ASP A 118 -10.45 0.77 -2.33
N GLU A 119 -11.64 0.39 -1.87
CA GLU A 119 -11.99 0.32 -0.46
C GLU A 119 -11.88 -1.09 0.09
N HIS A 120 -11.25 -1.21 1.26
CA HIS A 120 -11.08 -2.46 1.99
C HIS A 120 -11.44 -2.28 3.46
N GLU A 121 -12.19 -3.25 4.00
CA GLU A 121 -12.44 -3.35 5.43
C GLU A 121 -11.23 -4.00 6.11
N VAL A 122 -10.82 -3.43 7.25
CA VAL A 122 -9.78 -4.02 8.10
C VAL A 122 -10.43 -5.07 9.00
N PRO A 123 -9.84 -6.27 9.14
CA PRO A 123 -10.38 -7.31 10.02
C PRO A 123 -10.64 -6.78 11.42
N ILE A 124 -11.79 -7.14 11.99
CA ILE A 124 -12.21 -6.65 13.32
C ILE A 124 -11.26 -7.10 14.44
N GLU A 125 -10.60 -8.23 14.25
CA GLU A 125 -9.59 -8.77 15.17
C GLU A 125 -8.21 -8.10 15.02
N ALA A 126 -7.99 -7.26 14.01
CA ALA A 126 -6.73 -6.54 13.87
C ALA A 126 -6.45 -5.70 15.11
N PRO A 127 -5.21 -5.68 15.61
CA PRO A 127 -4.86 -4.85 16.77
C PRO A 127 -4.99 -3.36 16.45
N ASN A 128 -4.93 -2.53 17.48
CA ASN A 128 -4.72 -1.10 17.29
C ASN A 128 -3.29 -0.86 16.77
N PHE A 129 -3.12 0.13 15.91
CA PHE A 129 -1.79 0.52 15.41
C PHE A 129 -1.73 2.03 15.12
N ARG A 130 -0.52 2.56 15.07
CA ARG A 130 -0.22 3.93 14.70
C ARG A 130 0.62 4.01 13.44
N TYR A 131 1.64 3.14 13.35
CA TYR A 131 2.53 3.10 12.20
C TYR A 131 2.04 2.03 11.25
N VAL A 132 2.03 2.37 9.97
CA VAL A 132 1.62 1.49 8.88
C VAL A 132 2.81 1.24 7.96
N ARG A 133 3.04 -0.01 7.62
CA ARG A 133 4.01 -0.41 6.59
C ARG A 133 3.30 -1.18 5.50
N ILE A 134 3.48 -0.74 4.26
CA ILE A 134 2.93 -1.40 3.09
C ILE A 134 4.05 -2.14 2.38
N LEU A 135 3.95 -3.46 2.35
CA LEU A 135 4.82 -4.32 1.56
C LEU A 135 4.23 -4.50 0.17
N MET A 136 4.95 -4.06 -0.83
CA MET A 136 4.52 -4.10 -2.23
C MET A 136 4.88 -5.46 -2.84
N LEU A 137 3.89 -6.18 -3.35
CA LEU A 137 4.09 -7.52 -3.92
C LEU A 137 4.00 -7.54 -5.44
N GLU A 138 3.00 -6.87 -6.02
CA GLU A 138 2.74 -6.88 -7.45
C GLU A 138 2.20 -5.52 -7.92
N THR A 139 2.63 -5.11 -9.09
CA THR A 139 2.07 -3.95 -9.80
C THR A 139 1.32 -4.40 -11.04
N TRP A 140 0.42 -3.56 -11.56
CA TRP A 140 -0.38 -3.90 -12.74
C TRP A 140 0.44 -4.13 -14.00
N SER A 141 1.60 -3.51 -14.13
CA SER A 141 2.51 -3.70 -15.27
C SER A 141 3.62 -4.73 -15.02
N GLY A 142 3.71 -5.29 -13.81
CA GLY A 142 4.84 -6.14 -13.42
C GLY A 142 6.17 -5.38 -13.30
N GLY A 143 6.12 -4.05 -13.19
CA GLY A 143 7.30 -3.20 -13.12
C GLY A 143 8.08 -3.32 -11.81
N THR A 144 9.27 -2.75 -11.81
CA THR A 144 10.25 -2.84 -10.71
C THR A 144 10.09 -1.77 -9.63
N TYR A 145 9.17 -0.83 -9.79
CA TYR A 145 8.85 0.20 -8.81
C TYR A 145 7.32 0.29 -8.65
N ALA A 146 6.86 0.86 -7.55
CA ALA A 146 5.45 0.98 -7.26
C ALA A 146 5.00 2.41 -7.08
N GLN A 147 3.75 2.66 -7.40
CA GLN A 147 3.09 3.95 -7.29
C GLN A 147 1.82 3.83 -6.47
N ILE A 148 1.59 4.80 -5.60
CA ILE A 148 0.35 5.01 -4.85
C ILE A 148 -0.05 6.46 -5.09
N GLY A 149 -1.29 6.71 -5.46
CA GLY A 149 -1.83 8.05 -5.60
C GLY A 149 -2.15 8.67 -4.25
N GLU A 150 -2.96 7.99 -3.48
CA GLU A 150 -3.39 8.41 -2.14
C GLU A 150 -3.80 7.19 -1.32
N MET A 151 -3.69 7.30 0.02
CA MET A 151 -4.31 6.37 0.96
C MET A 151 -4.97 7.12 2.10
N THR A 152 -6.16 6.70 2.46
CA THR A 152 -6.90 7.25 3.60
C THR A 152 -7.39 6.11 4.50
N PHE A 153 -7.19 6.27 5.81
CA PHE A 153 -7.61 5.33 6.83
C PHE A 153 -8.71 5.92 7.69
N TRP A 154 -9.72 5.11 7.99
CA TRP A 154 -10.81 5.45 8.92
C TRP A 154 -10.79 4.51 10.11
N GLY A 155 -11.00 5.07 11.27
CA GLY A 155 -11.01 4.34 12.52
C GLY A 155 -11.31 5.26 13.69
N GLN A 156 -11.24 4.71 14.88
CA GLN A 156 -11.41 5.46 16.12
C GLN A 156 -10.08 5.52 16.86
N PRO A 157 -9.71 6.67 17.46
CA PRO A 157 -8.57 6.72 18.35
C PRO A 157 -8.70 5.64 19.42
N ALA A 158 -7.60 4.94 19.70
CA ALA A 158 -7.59 4.03 20.83
C ALA A 158 -7.63 4.87 22.10
N THR A 159 -8.55 4.57 22.99
CA THR A 159 -8.51 5.08 24.38
C THR A 159 -7.35 4.42 25.08
N GLU A 160 -6.51 5.22 25.74
CA GLU A 160 -5.46 4.74 26.65
C GLU A 160 -6.03 3.82 27.75
#